data_ba6dca17e5b79c06dd5cf37170b81706
#
_entry.id   ba6dca17e5b79c06dd5cf37170b81706
#
_cell.length_a   1.000
_cell.length_b   1.000
_cell.length_c   1.000
_cell.angle_alpha   90.00
_cell.angle_beta   90.00
_cell.angle_gamma   90.00
#
_symmetry.space_group_name_H-M   'P 1'
#
loop_
_entity.id
_entity.type
_entity.pdbx_description
1 polymer ?
#
loop_
_entity_poly.entity_id
_entity_poly.type
_entity_poly.pdbx_seq_one_letter_code
_entity_poly.pdbx_strand_id
1 'polypeptide(L)'
;MKIKSFLFLLVVFCYFQKAKAQFIKVDDTFNTQHLVEKVLVNSSCAQVSDFSESGDNFTPSRKSLGFFDANGTAFPFKQGIFLSTWSSNNTPGPYDNQRGGGSKNWGGDVDLDAVLGISSINASVIEFDFVPLTDYVSFNYLFA
;
A
#
# COMPACT_ATOMS: atom_id res chain seq x y z
N MET A 1 44.69 -9.43 31.17
CA MET A 1 43.76 -8.30 31.43
C MET A 1 43.14 -7.69 30.15
N LYS A 2 43.73 -7.87 28.96
CA LYS A 2 43.26 -7.24 27.71
C LYS A 2 42.04 -7.92 27.06
N ILE A 3 41.88 -9.23 27.19
CA ILE A 3 40.77 -9.97 26.52
C ILE A 3 39.41 -9.70 27.18
N LYS A 4 39.34 -9.59 28.50
CA LYS A 4 38.11 -9.30 29.22
C LYS A 4 37.55 -7.89 28.90
N SER A 5 38.45 -6.95 28.71
CA SER A 5 38.08 -5.57 28.35
C SER A 5 37.57 -5.48 26.90
N PHE A 6 38.16 -6.26 26.01
CA PHE A 6 37.72 -6.34 24.60
C PHE A 6 36.33 -7.00 24.48
N LEU A 7 36.11 -8.09 25.26
CA LEU A 7 34.82 -8.78 25.27
C LEU A 7 33.70 -7.88 25.81
N PHE A 8 34.01 -7.10 26.85
CA PHE A 8 33.07 -6.14 27.42
C PHE A 8 32.70 -5.03 26.41
N LEU A 9 33.69 -4.52 25.68
CA LEU A 9 33.48 -3.51 24.63
C LEU A 9 32.60 -4.05 23.50
N LEU A 10 32.80 -5.31 23.09
CA LEU A 10 32.01 -5.96 22.05
C LEU A 10 30.56 -6.16 22.47
N VAL A 11 30.31 -6.57 23.71
CA VAL A 11 28.96 -6.71 24.26
C VAL A 11 28.26 -5.35 24.34
N VAL A 12 28.96 -4.30 24.79
CA VAL A 12 28.40 -2.94 24.84
C VAL A 12 28.06 -2.45 23.44
N PHE A 13 28.87 -2.73 22.42
CA PHE A 13 28.60 -2.33 21.01
C PHE A 13 27.36 -3.04 20.45
N CYS A 14 27.09 -4.30 20.83
CA CYS A 14 25.88 -5.01 20.42
C CYS A 14 24.59 -4.43 21.04
N TYR A 15 24.66 -3.84 22.22
CA TYR A 15 23.50 -3.19 22.86
C TYR A 15 23.09 -1.86 22.20
N PHE A 16 23.97 -1.21 21.45
CA PHE A 16 23.66 0.05 20.76
C PHE A 16 23.05 -0.12 19.37
N GLN A 17 22.96 -1.34 18.86
CA GLN A 17 22.27 -1.63 17.60
C GLN A 17 20.75 -1.60 17.84
N LYS A 18 20.16 -0.41 17.88
CA LYS A 18 18.72 -0.27 17.78
C LYS A 18 18.32 -0.65 16.36
N ALA A 19 17.90 -1.90 16.15
CA ALA A 19 17.21 -2.27 14.92
C ALA A 19 15.92 -1.44 14.85
N LYS A 20 15.93 -0.40 14.05
CA LYS A 20 14.68 0.29 13.71
C LYS A 20 13.93 -0.63 12.77
N ALA A 21 12.76 -1.11 13.20
CA ALA A 21 11.83 -1.72 12.28
C ALA A 21 11.54 -0.68 11.18
N GLN A 22 11.91 -1.00 9.96
CA GLN A 22 11.71 -0.14 8.81
C GLN A 22 10.40 -0.57 8.16
N PHE A 23 9.45 0.35 8.06
CA PHE A 23 8.15 0.13 7.45
C PHE A 23 8.13 0.72 6.05
N ILE A 24 7.20 0.25 5.23
CA ILE A 24 6.89 0.89 3.95
C ILE A 24 6.50 2.35 4.19
N LYS A 25 6.72 3.19 3.19
CA LYS A 25 6.19 4.55 3.15
C LYS A 25 4.96 4.59 2.28
N VAL A 26 4.00 5.41 2.64
CA VAL A 26 2.79 5.63 1.85
C VAL A 26 2.63 7.10 1.52
N ASP A 27 2.07 7.36 0.35
CA ASP A 27 1.74 8.69 -0.15
C ASP A 27 0.36 8.62 -0.84
N ASP A 28 -0.60 9.31 -0.28
CA ASP A 28 -1.98 9.39 -0.77
C ASP A 28 -2.31 10.73 -1.46
N THR A 29 -1.28 11.48 -1.82
CA THR A 29 -1.43 12.78 -2.50
C THR A 29 -1.52 12.67 -4.01
N PHE A 30 -1.07 11.57 -4.61
CA PHE A 30 -1.15 11.34 -6.04
C PHE A 30 -2.59 11.16 -6.50
N ASN A 31 -2.89 11.67 -7.70
CA ASN A 31 -4.16 11.42 -8.36
C ASN A 31 -4.17 10.05 -9.05
N THR A 32 -5.36 9.57 -9.41
CA THR A 32 -5.57 8.26 -10.03
C THR A 32 -4.82 8.10 -11.32
N GLN A 33 -4.83 9.12 -12.18
CA GLN A 33 -4.08 9.10 -13.43
C GLN A 33 -2.58 8.83 -13.20
N HIS A 34 -1.96 9.53 -12.25
CA HIS A 34 -0.55 9.31 -11.92
C HIS A 34 -0.31 7.89 -11.39
N LEU A 35 -1.19 7.42 -10.49
CA LEU A 35 -1.09 6.07 -9.94
C LEU A 35 -1.17 5.00 -11.03
N VAL A 36 -2.10 5.14 -11.98
CA VAL A 36 -2.24 4.17 -13.06
C VAL A 36 -1.11 4.28 -14.07
N GLU A 37 -0.85 5.47 -14.62
CA GLU A 37 0.11 5.64 -15.72
C GLU A 37 1.57 5.46 -15.30
N LYS A 38 1.94 5.88 -14.09
CA LYS A 38 3.34 5.94 -13.66
C LYS A 38 3.74 4.85 -12.69
N VAL A 39 2.76 4.25 -12.00
CA VAL A 39 3.04 3.24 -10.97
C VAL A 39 2.55 1.86 -11.40
N LEU A 40 1.26 1.72 -11.77
CA LEU A 40 0.67 0.43 -12.05
C LEU A 40 1.06 -0.10 -13.44
N VAL A 41 0.80 0.69 -14.47
CA VAL A 41 1.04 0.28 -15.86
C VAL A 41 2.48 0.61 -16.28
N ASN A 42 2.95 1.81 -16.07
CA ASN A 42 4.31 2.32 -16.33
C ASN A 42 4.98 1.67 -17.56
N SER A 43 4.26 1.54 -18.66
CA SER A 43 4.67 0.79 -19.84
C SER A 43 4.14 1.46 -21.10
N SER A 44 4.94 1.40 -22.18
CA SER A 44 4.49 1.78 -23.52
C SER A 44 3.70 0.67 -24.22
N CYS A 45 3.50 -0.47 -23.58
CA CYS A 45 2.78 -1.62 -24.15
C CYS A 45 1.27 -1.58 -23.86
N ALA A 46 0.76 -0.49 -23.33
CA ALA A 46 -0.66 -0.28 -23.08
C ALA A 46 -1.03 1.20 -23.23
N GLN A 47 -2.28 1.46 -23.57
CA GLN A 47 -2.89 2.78 -23.44
C GLN A 47 -3.92 2.74 -22.31
N VAL A 48 -3.96 3.80 -21.53
CA VAL A 48 -4.87 3.93 -20.40
C VAL A 48 -5.60 5.27 -20.46
N SER A 49 -6.89 5.28 -20.11
CA SER A 49 -7.75 6.48 -20.12
C SER A 49 -8.88 6.34 -19.09
N ASP A 50 -9.73 7.36 -19.00
CA ASP A 50 -10.98 7.37 -18.24
C ASP A 50 -10.83 6.95 -16.78
N PHE A 51 -9.89 7.62 -16.08
CA PHE A 51 -9.52 7.32 -14.70
C PHE A 51 -10.59 7.76 -13.71
N SER A 52 -11.00 6.85 -12.84
CA SER A 52 -11.84 7.16 -11.69
C SER A 52 -11.32 6.51 -10.41
N GLU A 53 -11.70 7.04 -9.27
CA GLU A 53 -11.42 6.47 -7.97
C GLU A 53 -12.64 6.60 -7.07
N SER A 54 -12.90 5.58 -6.27
CA SER A 54 -13.83 5.66 -5.15
C SER A 54 -13.18 5.08 -3.89
N GLY A 55 -13.60 5.59 -2.77
CA GLY A 55 -13.04 5.26 -1.46
C GLY A 55 -13.44 6.30 -0.44
N ASP A 56 -12.75 6.36 0.67
CA ASP A 56 -13.03 7.38 1.66
C ASP A 56 -11.89 8.39 1.81
N ASN A 57 -12.29 9.61 2.10
CA ASN A 57 -11.41 10.72 2.46
C ASN A 57 -11.49 10.94 3.97
N PHE A 58 -10.49 10.48 4.70
CA PHE A 58 -10.40 10.68 6.14
C PHE A 58 -9.94 12.10 6.46
N THR A 59 -10.49 12.68 7.50
CA THR A 59 -10.11 14.02 7.94
C THR A 59 -8.70 14.01 8.57
N PRO A 60 -7.85 15.02 8.31
CA PRO A 60 -8.09 16.19 7.45
C PRO A 60 -7.81 15.98 5.96
N SER A 61 -7.11 14.95 5.53
CA SER A 61 -6.75 14.75 4.12
C SER A 61 -6.05 13.41 3.91
N ARG A 62 -6.69 12.31 4.30
CA ARG A 62 -6.17 10.97 4.10
C ARG A 62 -7.13 10.14 3.28
N LYS A 63 -6.60 9.47 2.28
CA LYS A 63 -7.38 8.56 1.43
C LYS A 63 -7.27 7.12 1.91
N SER A 64 -8.13 6.26 1.37
CA SER A 64 -8.06 4.81 1.53
C SER A 64 -7.20 4.14 0.46
N LEU A 65 -6.63 4.90 -0.45
CA LEU A 65 -5.79 4.43 -1.55
C LEU A 65 -4.62 5.39 -1.80
N GLY A 66 -3.58 4.90 -2.47
CA GLY A 66 -2.42 5.72 -2.83
C GLY A 66 -1.21 4.89 -3.27
N PHE A 67 -0.06 5.52 -3.23
CA PHE A 67 1.23 4.94 -3.57
C PHE A 67 1.93 4.40 -2.33
N PHE A 68 2.67 3.30 -2.49
CA PHE A 68 3.63 2.86 -1.47
C PHE A 68 5.03 2.68 -2.05
N ASP A 69 6.03 2.90 -1.20
CA ASP A 69 7.44 2.59 -1.42
C ASP A 69 7.91 1.64 -0.30
N ALA A 70 8.58 0.57 -0.67
CA ALA A 70 9.11 -0.41 0.28
C ALA A 70 10.15 0.19 1.24
N ASN A 71 10.73 1.34 0.92
CA ASN A 71 11.65 2.06 1.78
C ASN A 71 12.84 1.21 2.27
N GLY A 72 13.30 0.28 1.43
CA GLY A 72 14.39 -0.64 1.75
C GLY A 72 14.04 -1.76 2.73
N THR A 73 12.76 -1.99 3.00
CA THR A 73 12.28 -3.13 3.78
C THR A 73 12.36 -4.43 2.98
N ALA A 74 12.06 -5.55 3.63
CA ALA A 74 11.90 -6.86 2.98
C ALA A 74 10.52 -7.04 2.33
N PHE A 75 9.77 -5.97 2.09
CA PHE A 75 8.46 -6.06 1.44
C PHE A 75 8.61 -6.62 0.01
N PRO A 76 7.70 -7.49 -0.46
CA PRO A 76 7.86 -8.22 -1.74
C PRO A 76 7.95 -7.32 -2.97
N PHE A 77 7.34 -6.14 -2.93
CA PHE A 77 7.35 -5.18 -4.03
C PHE A 77 8.10 -3.92 -3.62
N LYS A 78 8.89 -3.37 -4.54
CA LYS A 78 9.64 -2.13 -4.28
C LYS A 78 8.72 -0.93 -4.14
N GLN A 79 7.70 -0.87 -4.96
CA GLN A 79 6.69 0.19 -4.99
C GLN A 79 5.40 -0.33 -5.64
N GLY A 80 4.32 0.39 -5.47
CA GLY A 80 3.04 0.05 -6.07
C GLY A 80 1.91 0.93 -5.57
N ILE A 81 0.70 0.52 -5.88
CA ILE A 81 -0.53 1.12 -5.37
C ILE A 81 -1.01 0.28 -4.19
N PHE A 82 -1.50 0.93 -3.16
CA PHE A 82 -2.26 0.27 -2.10
C PHE A 82 -3.73 0.68 -2.15
N LEU A 83 -4.60 -0.26 -1.88
CA LEU A 83 -6.03 -0.08 -1.61
C LEU A 83 -6.29 -0.61 -0.21
N SER A 84 -6.95 0.16 0.62
CA SER A 84 -7.19 -0.17 2.02
C SER A 84 -8.66 -0.02 2.36
N THR A 85 -9.14 -0.84 3.25
CA THR A 85 -10.45 -0.68 3.88
C THR A 85 -10.43 0.34 5.03
N TRP A 86 -9.33 1.09 5.16
CA TRP A 86 -9.13 2.12 6.17
C TRP A 86 -8.18 3.21 5.68
N SER A 87 -7.84 4.16 6.55
CA SER A 87 -6.95 5.28 6.24
C SER A 87 -5.53 4.82 5.86
N SER A 88 -4.91 5.51 4.91
CA SER A 88 -3.51 5.35 4.49
C SER A 88 -2.52 5.33 5.65
N ASN A 89 -2.79 6.06 6.74
CA ASN A 89 -1.95 6.07 7.93
C ASN A 89 -1.76 4.70 8.59
N ASN A 90 -2.68 3.77 8.36
CA ASN A 90 -2.66 2.45 8.98
C ASN A 90 -1.95 1.41 8.11
N THR A 91 -1.66 1.74 6.85
CA THR A 91 -1.04 0.84 5.87
C THR A 91 0.43 0.51 6.19
N PRO A 92 1.27 1.44 6.67
CA PRO A 92 2.68 1.14 6.85
C PRO A 92 3.00 0.08 7.92
N GLY A 93 2.11 -0.16 8.88
CA GLY A 93 2.41 -1.01 10.05
C GLY A 93 3.01 -0.21 11.23
N PRO A 94 3.37 -0.87 12.36
CA PRO A 94 3.22 -2.30 12.60
C PRO A 94 1.76 -2.75 12.62
N TYR A 95 1.53 -4.04 12.46
CA TYR A 95 0.18 -4.59 12.59
C TYR A 95 -0.42 -4.22 13.94
N ASP A 96 -1.65 -3.74 13.89
CA ASP A 96 -2.44 -3.38 15.07
C ASP A 96 -3.88 -3.82 14.82
N ASN A 97 -4.35 -4.80 15.57
CA ASN A 97 -5.69 -5.38 15.42
C ASN A 97 -6.82 -4.36 15.68
N GLN A 98 -6.53 -3.23 16.28
CA GLN A 98 -7.50 -2.18 16.52
C GLN A 98 -7.62 -1.19 15.35
N ARG A 99 -6.65 -1.20 14.44
CA ARG A 99 -6.66 -0.31 13.28
C ARG A 99 -7.62 -0.74 12.18
N GLY A 100 -7.95 -2.04 12.09
CA GLY A 100 -8.91 -2.57 11.14
C GLY A 100 -10.37 -2.42 11.55
N GLY A 101 -10.63 -2.05 12.80
CA GLY A 101 -11.97 -1.95 13.39
C GLY A 101 -12.53 -0.53 13.43
N GLY A 102 -12.19 0.32 12.46
CA GLY A 102 -12.64 1.71 12.45
C GLY A 102 -14.16 1.87 12.52
N SER A 103 -14.59 2.95 13.14
CA SER A 103 -16.03 3.30 13.24
C SER A 103 -16.58 3.92 11.95
N LYS A 104 -15.74 4.17 10.96
CA LYS A 104 -16.13 4.82 9.72
C LYS A 104 -16.51 3.76 8.69
N ASN A 105 -17.74 3.85 8.21
CA ASN A 105 -18.24 3.03 7.12
C ASN A 105 -18.52 3.92 5.93
N TRP A 106 -18.05 3.51 4.76
CA TRP A 106 -18.44 4.06 3.48
C TRP A 106 -18.99 2.96 2.58
N GLY A 107 -19.53 3.32 1.42
CA GLY A 107 -20.18 2.40 0.51
C GLY A 107 -19.28 1.25 0.06
N GLY A 108 -19.94 0.19 -0.37
CA GLY A 108 -19.33 -0.89 -1.12
C GLY A 108 -19.20 -0.53 -2.59
N ASP A 109 -18.92 -1.54 -3.38
CA ASP A 109 -18.81 -1.47 -4.83
C ASP A 109 -19.88 -2.37 -5.47
N VAL A 110 -20.65 -1.78 -6.40
CA VAL A 110 -21.81 -2.47 -7.00
C VAL A 110 -21.41 -3.63 -7.89
N ASP A 111 -20.27 -3.53 -8.57
CA ASP A 111 -19.79 -4.59 -9.45
C ASP A 111 -19.26 -5.76 -8.64
N LEU A 112 -18.55 -5.47 -7.56
CA LEU A 112 -18.10 -6.46 -6.59
C LEU A 112 -19.29 -7.17 -5.94
N ASP A 113 -20.31 -6.42 -5.53
CA ASP A 113 -21.52 -6.95 -4.94
C ASP A 113 -22.27 -7.87 -5.90
N ALA A 114 -22.38 -7.47 -7.18
CA ALA A 114 -23.04 -8.27 -8.20
C ALA A 114 -22.29 -9.59 -8.48
N VAL A 115 -20.96 -9.58 -8.47
CA VAL A 115 -20.15 -10.78 -8.73
C VAL A 115 -20.14 -11.72 -7.53
N LEU A 116 -20.06 -11.19 -6.32
CA LEU A 116 -19.94 -11.99 -5.10
C LEU A 116 -21.29 -12.36 -4.46
N GLY A 117 -22.38 -11.69 -4.84
CA GLY A 117 -23.70 -11.89 -4.24
C GLY A 117 -23.77 -11.43 -2.78
N ILE A 118 -23.01 -10.40 -2.42
CA ILE A 118 -22.93 -9.83 -1.06
C ILE A 118 -23.20 -8.33 -1.11
N SER A 119 -23.29 -7.70 0.05
CA SER A 119 -23.23 -6.24 0.18
C SER A 119 -21.89 -5.88 0.78
N SER A 120 -20.98 -5.39 -0.04
CA SER A 120 -19.66 -4.95 0.41
C SER A 120 -19.74 -3.59 1.13
N ILE A 121 -18.76 -3.32 1.95
CA ILE A 121 -18.59 -2.04 2.65
C ILE A 121 -17.11 -1.65 2.59
N ASN A 122 -16.83 -0.37 2.73
CA ASN A 122 -15.48 0.16 2.78
C ASN A 122 -14.64 -0.20 1.54
N ALA A 123 -15.26 -0.21 0.37
CA ALA A 123 -14.56 -0.48 -0.87
C ALA A 123 -13.65 0.69 -1.27
N SER A 124 -12.44 0.36 -1.65
CA SER A 124 -11.50 1.29 -2.29
C SER A 124 -11.23 0.79 -3.69
N VAL A 125 -11.59 1.58 -4.68
CA VAL A 125 -11.62 1.17 -6.08
C VAL A 125 -10.83 2.17 -6.92
N ILE A 126 -10.10 1.66 -7.89
CA ILE A 126 -9.51 2.40 -9.00
C ILE A 126 -10.02 1.76 -10.28
N GLU A 127 -10.60 2.57 -11.15
CA GLU A 127 -11.07 2.15 -12.47
C GLU A 127 -10.39 2.97 -13.55
N PHE A 128 -10.16 2.35 -14.69
CA PHE A 128 -9.60 2.98 -15.86
C PHE A 128 -9.83 2.11 -17.11
N ASP A 129 -9.92 2.74 -18.25
CA ASP A 129 -9.91 2.03 -19.51
C ASP A 129 -8.50 1.57 -19.85
N PHE A 130 -8.37 0.31 -20.28
CA PHE A 130 -7.10 -0.33 -20.59
C PHE A 130 -7.13 -0.97 -21.96
N VAL A 131 -6.27 -0.49 -22.86
CA VAL A 131 -6.08 -1.07 -24.19
C VAL A 131 -4.68 -1.69 -24.27
N PRO A 132 -4.55 -3.02 -24.17
CA PRO A 132 -3.26 -3.68 -24.32
C PRO A 132 -2.77 -3.57 -25.78
N LEU A 133 -1.48 -3.31 -25.94
CA LEU A 133 -0.81 -3.33 -27.25
C LEU A 133 -0.05 -4.64 -27.49
N THR A 134 -0.22 -5.61 -26.59
CA THR A 134 0.38 -6.95 -26.64
C THR A 134 -0.67 -8.00 -26.26
N ASP A 135 -0.43 -9.25 -26.64
CA ASP A 135 -1.35 -10.37 -26.38
C ASP A 135 -1.29 -10.89 -24.93
N TYR A 136 -0.44 -10.29 -24.10
CA TYR A 136 -0.22 -10.74 -22.73
C TYR A 136 -0.22 -9.57 -21.75
N VAL A 137 -0.98 -9.72 -20.66
CA VAL A 137 -1.04 -8.80 -19.54
C VAL A 137 -0.85 -9.57 -18.24
N SER A 138 0.00 -9.08 -17.36
CA SER A 138 0.15 -9.61 -16.01
C SER A 138 0.32 -8.49 -15.01
N PHE A 139 -0.17 -8.70 -13.81
CA PHE A 139 0.10 -7.83 -12.67
C PHE A 139 0.29 -8.66 -11.40
N ASN A 140 1.04 -8.12 -10.46
CA ASN A 140 1.29 -8.75 -9.18
C ASN A 140 0.48 -8.05 -8.09
N TYR A 141 -0.07 -8.82 -7.18
CA TYR A 141 -0.82 -8.30 -6.04
C TYR A 141 -0.49 -9.05 -4.76
N LEU A 142 -0.76 -8.43 -3.63
CA LEU A 142 -0.62 -8.99 -2.29
C LEU A 142 -1.83 -8.58 -1.45
N PHE A 143 -2.44 -9.54 -0.78
CA PHE A 143 -3.36 -9.30 0.32
C PHE A 143 -2.59 -9.32 1.64
N ALA A 144 -2.77 -8.29 2.49
CA ALA A 144 -2.10 -8.11 3.77
C ALA A 144 -3.10 -7.86 4.91
#